data_bcda22a17cda74cf62e02ed10878420a
#
_entry.id   bcda22a17cda74cf62e02ed10878420a
#
_cell.length_a   1.000
_cell.length_b   1.000
_cell.length_c   1.000
_cell.angle_alpha   90.00
_cell.angle_beta   90.00
_cell.angle_gamma   90.00
#
_symmetry.space_group_name_H-M   'P 1'
#
loop_
_entity.id
_entity.type
_entity.pdbx_description
1 polymer ?
#
loop_
_entity_poly.entity_id
_entity_poly.type
_entity_poly.pdbx_seq_one_letter_code
_entity_poly.pdbx_strand_id
1 'polypeptide(L)'
;TAGLPPVLKNYSEFQKFMRTLQKANAIQSIREVWWDIRPHPGFGTVEVRVCDAVPTIEEMVNLAALIQCLTVGLSDHYDDGSQLEILDPWIIQENKWRATRYGIDADIIINDTGALQSLRGTIVDIIEKLLPIAEKLQCKNELNNLINMVENDDIPYKRQMAEYANSKDYIDIIKLYINELKK
;
A
#
# COMPACT_ATOMS: atom_id res chain seq x y z
N THR A 1 11.91 13.86 4.36
CA THR A 1 10.55 13.96 3.77
C THR A 1 10.18 12.74 2.92
N ALA A 2 10.82 11.58 3.09
CA ALA A 2 10.53 10.33 2.37
C ALA A 2 10.03 9.24 3.33
N GLY A 3 9.26 8.27 2.78
CA GLY A 3 8.75 7.11 3.50
C GLY A 3 7.40 7.34 4.16
N LEU A 4 7.20 6.76 5.34
CA LEU A 4 5.92 6.90 6.05
C LEU A 4 5.63 8.37 6.39
N PRO A 5 4.40 8.86 6.15
CA PRO A 5 4.00 10.20 6.60
C PRO A 5 4.00 10.26 8.13
N PRO A 6 4.23 11.44 8.73
CA PRO A 6 3.99 11.64 10.15
C PRO A 6 2.49 11.49 10.45
N VAL A 7 2.16 11.07 11.66
CA VAL A 7 0.77 11.06 12.13
C VAL A 7 0.30 12.51 12.30
N LEU A 8 -0.66 12.92 11.48
CA LEU A 8 -1.25 14.26 11.49
C LEU A 8 -2.73 14.12 11.87
N LYS A 9 -3.16 14.85 12.89
CA LYS A 9 -4.53 14.73 13.42
C LYS A 9 -5.60 15.30 12.48
N ASN A 10 -5.22 16.27 11.66
CA ASN A 10 -6.14 16.97 10.77
C ASN A 10 -5.40 17.75 9.68
N TYR A 11 -6.17 18.31 8.75
CA TYR A 11 -5.62 19.09 7.64
C TYR A 11 -4.85 20.36 8.07
N SER A 12 -5.22 20.97 9.20
CA SER A 12 -4.50 22.15 9.71
C SER A 12 -3.08 21.81 10.18
N GLU A 13 -2.88 20.63 10.77
CA GLU A 13 -1.54 20.13 11.10
C GLU A 13 -0.71 19.84 9.84
N PHE A 14 -1.32 19.26 8.82
CA PHE A 14 -0.68 19.09 7.51
C PHE A 14 -0.23 20.44 6.92
N GLN A 15 -1.12 21.44 6.92
CA GLN A 15 -0.77 22.79 6.44
C GLN A 15 0.36 23.42 7.26
N LYS A 16 0.33 23.25 8.60
CA LYS A 16 1.39 23.74 9.48
C LYS A 16 2.73 23.07 9.16
N PHE A 17 2.73 21.76 9.02
CA PHE A 17 3.91 20.97 8.63
C PHE A 17 4.50 21.50 7.32
N MET A 18 3.69 21.60 6.27
CA MET A 18 4.13 22.07 4.96
C MET A 18 4.73 23.48 5.02
N ARG A 19 4.04 24.42 5.70
CA ARG A 19 4.53 25.80 5.87
C ARG A 19 5.85 25.85 6.64
N THR A 20 6.01 24.99 7.64
CA THR A 20 7.26 24.95 8.43
C THR A 20 8.42 24.50 7.56
N LEU A 21 8.26 23.42 6.75
CA LEU A 21 9.29 22.94 5.87
C LEU A 21 9.66 23.96 4.77
N GLN A 22 8.67 24.66 4.21
CA GLN A 22 8.91 25.71 3.22
C GLN A 22 9.68 26.90 3.83
N LYS A 23 9.29 27.37 5.04
CA LYS A 23 10.00 28.44 5.73
C LYS A 23 11.44 28.07 6.11
N ALA A 24 11.68 26.79 6.38
CA ALA A 24 13.01 26.26 6.67
C ALA A 24 13.84 25.99 5.39
N ASN A 25 13.30 26.30 4.21
CA ASN A 25 13.91 25.96 2.90
C ASN A 25 14.23 24.46 2.74
N ALA A 26 13.51 23.60 3.46
CA ALA A 26 13.67 22.15 3.34
C ALA A 26 12.95 21.58 2.11
N ILE A 27 11.87 22.27 1.68
CA ILE A 27 11.12 21.99 0.45
C ILE A 27 10.67 23.31 -0.19
N GLN A 28 10.49 23.31 -1.50
CA GLN A 28 9.87 24.41 -2.24
C GLN A 28 8.39 24.15 -2.50
N SER A 29 8.02 22.87 -2.69
CA SER A 29 6.65 22.47 -2.97
C SER A 29 6.31 21.11 -2.37
N ILE A 30 5.01 20.76 -2.37
CA ILE A 30 4.53 19.42 -1.98
C ILE A 30 5.15 18.31 -2.83
N ARG A 31 5.60 18.58 -4.06
CA ARG A 31 6.19 17.59 -4.96
C ARG A 31 7.51 17.03 -4.41
N GLU A 32 8.16 17.73 -3.50
CA GLU A 32 9.40 17.31 -2.84
C GLU A 32 9.16 16.48 -1.56
N VAL A 33 7.89 16.24 -1.20
CA VAL A 33 7.50 15.36 -0.11
C VAL A 33 7.24 13.97 -0.66
N TRP A 34 8.14 13.05 -0.38
CA TRP A 34 8.14 11.69 -0.96
C TRP A 34 7.55 10.67 0.01
N TRP A 35 6.39 11.01 0.58
CA TRP A 35 5.68 10.09 1.46
C TRP A 35 5.04 8.94 0.68
N ASP A 36 4.89 7.80 1.35
CA ASP A 36 4.21 6.61 0.84
C ASP A 36 2.75 6.89 0.45
N ILE A 37 2.10 7.76 1.22
CA ILE A 37 0.75 8.30 0.95
C ILE A 37 0.84 9.81 1.14
N ARG A 38 0.39 10.57 0.16
CA ARG A 38 0.51 12.01 0.14
C ARG A 38 -0.78 12.69 -0.29
N PRO A 39 -1.38 13.60 0.53
CA PRO A 39 -2.45 14.45 0.04
C PRO A 39 -1.91 15.43 -0.99
N HIS A 40 -2.66 15.67 -2.06
CA HIS A 40 -2.33 16.65 -3.08
C HIS A 40 -3.40 17.76 -3.14
N PRO A 41 -3.29 18.83 -2.33
CA PRO A 41 -4.33 19.88 -2.20
C PRO A 41 -4.71 20.55 -3.51
N GLY A 42 -3.77 20.68 -4.44
CA GLY A 42 -4.01 21.32 -5.74
C GLY A 42 -4.97 20.54 -6.65
N PHE A 43 -5.10 19.22 -6.43
CA PHE A 43 -6.02 18.35 -7.17
C PHE A 43 -7.18 17.84 -6.30
N GLY A 44 -7.16 18.09 -4.98
CA GLY A 44 -8.14 17.52 -4.05
C GLY A 44 -8.08 15.99 -3.99
N THR A 45 -6.89 15.41 -4.12
CA THR A 45 -6.69 13.95 -4.19
C THR A 45 -5.72 13.46 -3.11
N VAL A 46 -5.76 12.15 -2.87
CA VAL A 46 -4.71 11.41 -2.14
C VAL A 46 -3.94 10.57 -3.14
N GLU A 47 -2.62 10.69 -3.12
CA GLU A 47 -1.70 9.94 -3.96
C GLU A 47 -1.08 8.80 -3.14
N VAL A 48 -1.27 7.57 -3.59
CA VAL A 48 -0.64 6.38 -3.02
C VAL A 48 0.62 6.08 -3.82
N ARG A 49 1.78 6.12 -3.16
CA ARG A 49 3.11 6.04 -3.80
C ARG A 49 3.91 4.81 -3.36
N VAL A 50 3.41 4.09 -2.37
CA VAL A 50 4.12 2.94 -1.79
C VAL A 50 4.15 1.73 -2.73
N CYS A 51 3.22 1.65 -3.68
CA CYS A 51 3.11 0.52 -4.59
C CYS A 51 4.29 0.47 -5.57
N ASP A 52 4.82 -0.74 -5.76
CA ASP A 52 5.76 -1.02 -6.82
C ASP A 52 5.04 -1.15 -8.17
N ALA A 53 5.80 -1.11 -9.27
CA ALA A 53 5.26 -1.38 -10.59
C ALA A 53 4.89 -2.87 -10.72
N VAL A 54 3.66 -3.13 -11.14
CA VAL A 54 3.19 -4.49 -11.42
C VAL A 54 3.25 -4.80 -12.90
N PRO A 55 3.46 -6.07 -13.30
CA PRO A 55 3.75 -6.42 -14.69
C PRO A 55 2.53 -6.44 -15.60
N THR A 56 1.30 -6.55 -15.05
CA THR A 56 0.09 -6.66 -15.87
C THR A 56 -0.91 -5.54 -15.60
N ILE A 57 -1.74 -5.22 -16.59
CA ILE A 57 -2.85 -4.25 -16.43
C ILE A 57 -3.86 -4.79 -15.42
N GLU A 58 -4.12 -6.09 -15.41
CA GLU A 58 -5.03 -6.72 -14.45
C GLU A 58 -4.58 -6.50 -13.02
N GLU A 59 -3.32 -6.77 -12.69
CA GLU A 59 -2.77 -6.53 -11.35
C GLU A 59 -2.82 -5.06 -10.96
N MET A 60 -2.60 -4.14 -11.91
CA MET A 60 -2.73 -2.70 -11.68
C MET A 60 -4.17 -2.32 -11.33
N VAL A 61 -5.15 -2.86 -12.05
CA VAL A 61 -6.58 -2.62 -11.82
C VAL A 61 -7.00 -3.22 -10.47
N ASN A 62 -6.54 -4.42 -10.13
CA ASN A 62 -6.79 -5.04 -8.83
C ASN A 62 -6.28 -4.19 -7.66
N LEU A 63 -5.05 -3.66 -7.76
CA LEU A 63 -4.49 -2.75 -6.74
C LEU A 63 -5.25 -1.43 -6.67
N ALA A 64 -5.64 -0.86 -7.81
CA ALA A 64 -6.43 0.38 -7.85
C ALA A 64 -7.80 0.18 -7.16
N ALA A 65 -8.45 -0.95 -7.40
CA ALA A 65 -9.71 -1.33 -6.73
C ALA A 65 -9.53 -1.45 -5.22
N LEU A 66 -8.46 -2.09 -4.75
CA LEU A 66 -8.15 -2.19 -3.33
C LEU A 66 -7.95 -0.80 -2.69
N ILE A 67 -7.17 0.08 -3.33
CA ILE A 67 -6.95 1.45 -2.85
C ILE A 67 -8.26 2.22 -2.76
N GLN A 68 -9.12 2.09 -3.76
CA GLN A 68 -10.43 2.74 -3.78
C GLN A 68 -11.32 2.21 -2.64
N CYS A 69 -11.41 0.90 -2.45
CA CYS A 69 -12.20 0.29 -1.39
C CYS A 69 -11.68 0.67 0.01
N LEU A 70 -10.35 0.68 0.21
CA LEU A 70 -9.74 1.16 1.46
C LEU A 70 -10.08 2.63 1.72
N THR A 71 -10.02 3.48 0.71
CA THR A 71 -10.34 4.90 0.85
C THR A 71 -11.79 5.11 1.28
N VAL A 72 -12.74 4.39 0.66
CA VAL A 72 -14.17 4.44 1.04
C VAL A 72 -14.36 3.90 2.45
N GLY A 73 -13.81 2.72 2.77
CA GLY A 73 -13.95 2.13 4.10
C GLY A 73 -13.39 3.01 5.23
N LEU A 74 -12.26 3.66 5.00
CA LEU A 74 -11.67 4.61 5.95
C LEU A 74 -12.51 5.89 6.07
N SER A 75 -13.09 6.37 4.96
CA SER A 75 -14.00 7.53 4.99
C SER A 75 -15.26 7.22 5.78
N ASP A 76 -15.88 6.06 5.54
CA ASP A 76 -17.08 5.61 6.28
C ASP A 76 -16.79 5.55 7.79
N HIS A 77 -15.63 4.97 8.19
CA HIS A 77 -15.20 4.95 9.60
C HIS A 77 -15.04 6.35 10.20
N TYR A 78 -14.48 7.28 9.43
CA TYR A 78 -14.32 8.66 9.88
C TYR A 78 -15.68 9.35 10.06
N ASP A 79 -16.60 9.17 9.12
CA ASP A 79 -17.92 9.79 9.13
C ASP A 79 -18.81 9.23 10.25
N ASP A 80 -18.66 7.94 10.58
CA ASP A 80 -19.35 7.29 11.71
C ASP A 80 -18.79 7.72 13.09
N GLY A 81 -17.70 8.49 13.11
CA GLY A 81 -17.04 8.92 14.34
C GLY A 81 -16.25 7.80 15.04
N SER A 82 -16.05 6.68 14.37
CA SER A 82 -15.22 5.57 14.86
C SER A 82 -13.76 5.98 14.91
N GLN A 83 -13.06 5.64 16.02
CA GLN A 83 -11.61 5.84 16.11
C GLN A 83 -10.90 4.59 15.61
N LEU A 84 -10.03 4.78 14.61
CA LEU A 84 -9.11 3.73 14.21
C LEU A 84 -8.00 3.62 15.27
N GLU A 85 -7.75 2.42 15.75
CA GLU A 85 -6.55 2.15 16.55
C GLU A 85 -5.33 2.31 15.65
N ILE A 86 -4.50 3.30 15.98
CA ILE A 86 -3.25 3.56 15.27
C ILE A 86 -2.12 3.01 16.13
N LEU A 87 -1.38 2.06 15.59
CA LEU A 87 -0.17 1.55 16.21
C LEU A 87 0.87 2.68 16.34
N ASP A 88 1.76 2.54 17.32
CA ASP A 88 2.88 3.45 17.47
C ASP A 88 3.68 3.58 16.17
N PRO A 89 4.13 4.80 15.80
CA PRO A 89 4.84 5.03 14.53
C PRO A 89 6.05 4.13 14.31
N TRP A 90 6.76 3.76 15.38
CA TRP A 90 7.90 2.85 15.30
C TRP A 90 7.49 1.41 14.98
N ILE A 91 6.31 0.94 15.45
CA ILE A 91 5.74 -0.37 15.08
C ILE A 91 5.39 -0.38 13.59
N ILE A 92 4.74 0.68 13.10
CA ILE A 92 4.38 0.79 11.68
C ILE A 92 5.64 0.78 10.81
N GLN A 93 6.71 1.46 11.25
CA GLN A 93 7.99 1.47 10.55
C GLN A 93 8.65 0.09 10.52
N GLU A 94 8.64 -0.63 11.65
CA GLU A 94 9.15 -2.00 11.74
C GLU A 94 8.33 -2.94 10.85
N ASN A 95 7.01 -2.86 10.87
CA ASN A 95 6.14 -3.66 10.00
C ASN A 95 6.39 -3.38 8.51
N LYS A 96 6.60 -2.11 8.14
CA LYS A 96 7.00 -1.76 6.78
C LYS A 96 8.34 -2.40 6.40
N TRP A 97 9.32 -2.37 7.30
CA TRP A 97 10.62 -3.02 7.06
C TRP A 97 10.45 -4.54 6.90
N ARG A 98 9.65 -5.19 7.76
CA ARG A 98 9.37 -6.64 7.66
C ARG A 98 8.71 -6.99 6.33
N ALA A 99 7.68 -6.24 5.92
CA ALA A 99 7.02 -6.43 4.64
C ALA A 99 7.99 -6.24 3.46
N THR A 100 8.87 -5.23 3.52
CA THR A 100 9.89 -4.99 2.49
C THR A 100 10.92 -6.12 2.43
N ARG A 101 11.31 -6.68 3.58
CA ARG A 101 12.37 -7.70 3.68
C ARG A 101 11.87 -9.09 3.35
N TYR A 102 10.68 -9.45 3.79
CA TYR A 102 10.13 -10.80 3.72
C TYR A 102 8.91 -10.92 2.80
N GLY A 103 8.44 -9.81 2.24
CA GLY A 103 7.25 -9.78 1.38
C GLY A 103 6.01 -10.22 2.13
N ILE A 104 5.14 -10.95 1.42
CA ILE A 104 3.87 -11.44 1.94
C ILE A 104 4.03 -12.51 3.05
N ASP A 105 5.21 -13.11 3.15
CA ASP A 105 5.52 -14.15 4.15
C ASP A 105 6.02 -13.55 5.47
N ALA A 106 5.97 -12.22 5.63
CA ALA A 106 6.30 -11.55 6.88
C ALA A 106 5.26 -11.83 7.97
N ASP A 107 5.73 -11.85 9.22
CA ASP A 107 4.88 -11.66 10.39
C ASP A 107 4.95 -10.19 10.82
N ILE A 108 3.80 -9.58 11.06
CA ILE A 108 3.68 -8.17 11.48
C ILE A 108 3.30 -8.08 12.97
N ILE A 109 3.75 -7.00 13.60
CA ILE A 109 3.42 -6.67 14.98
C ILE A 109 2.04 -5.99 15.00
N ILE A 110 1.10 -6.53 15.77
CA ILE A 110 -0.29 -6.05 15.79
C ILE A 110 -0.66 -5.26 17.06
N ASN A 111 0.22 -5.19 18.03
CA ASN A 111 0.00 -4.41 19.26
C ASN A 111 1.33 -4.09 19.98
N ASP A 112 1.25 -3.28 21.03
CA ASP A 112 2.38 -2.85 21.86
C ASP A 112 3.00 -3.96 22.71
N THR A 113 2.31 -5.10 22.90
CA THR A 113 2.87 -6.26 23.60
C THR A 113 3.76 -7.13 22.71
N GLY A 114 3.86 -6.80 21.42
CA GLY A 114 4.69 -7.53 20.46
C GLY A 114 4.04 -8.79 19.89
N ALA A 115 2.71 -8.93 19.99
CA ALA A 115 2.00 -10.03 19.34
C ALA A 115 2.19 -9.96 17.82
N LEU A 116 2.41 -11.12 17.20
CA LEU A 116 2.65 -11.26 15.77
C LEU A 116 1.44 -11.88 15.08
N GLN A 117 1.21 -11.45 13.84
CA GLN A 117 0.22 -12.02 12.93
C GLN A 117 0.81 -12.14 11.53
N SER A 118 0.45 -13.21 10.81
CA SER A 118 0.85 -13.39 9.41
C SER A 118 0.34 -12.24 8.55
N LEU A 119 1.23 -11.61 7.79
CA LEU A 119 0.85 -10.56 6.83
C LEU A 119 -0.09 -11.11 5.75
N ARG A 120 0.14 -12.34 5.29
CA ARG A 120 -0.71 -13.04 4.31
C ARG A 120 -2.16 -13.14 4.81
N GLY A 121 -2.36 -13.67 6.03
CA GLY A 121 -3.68 -13.75 6.65
C GLY A 121 -4.32 -12.38 6.85
N THR A 122 -3.54 -11.41 7.33
CA THR A 122 -4.01 -10.03 7.53
C THR A 122 -4.49 -9.39 6.22
N ILE A 123 -3.80 -9.60 5.11
CA ILE A 123 -4.22 -9.06 3.80
C ILE A 123 -5.56 -9.68 3.38
N VAL A 124 -5.72 -10.99 3.49
CA VAL A 124 -6.98 -11.68 3.16
C VAL A 124 -8.11 -11.15 4.05
N ASP A 125 -7.91 -11.08 5.36
CA ASP A 125 -8.90 -10.56 6.32
C ASP A 125 -9.35 -9.11 5.99
N ILE A 126 -8.41 -8.26 5.59
CA ILE A 126 -8.71 -6.87 5.19
C ILE A 126 -9.53 -6.87 3.90
N ILE A 127 -9.13 -7.63 2.89
CA ILE A 127 -9.83 -7.67 1.61
C ILE A 127 -11.26 -8.22 1.80
N GLU A 128 -11.44 -9.28 2.58
CA GLU A 128 -12.75 -9.84 2.88
C GLU A 128 -13.69 -8.81 3.55
N LYS A 129 -13.17 -8.02 4.49
CA LYS A 129 -13.95 -6.92 5.10
C LYS A 129 -14.35 -5.83 4.12
N LEU A 130 -13.59 -5.67 3.04
CA LEU A 130 -13.86 -4.68 1.98
C LEU A 130 -14.80 -5.21 0.88
N LEU A 131 -15.10 -6.51 0.80
CA LEU A 131 -15.96 -7.06 -0.25
C LEU A 131 -17.36 -6.41 -0.34
N PRO A 132 -18.04 -6.02 0.76
CA PRO A 132 -19.30 -5.30 0.66
C PRO A 132 -19.18 -3.91 0.01
N ILE A 133 -18.05 -3.24 0.22
CA ILE A 133 -17.73 -1.95 -0.42
C ILE A 133 -17.42 -2.20 -1.90
N ALA A 134 -16.61 -3.20 -2.19
CA ALA A 134 -16.28 -3.59 -3.56
C ALA A 134 -17.49 -3.96 -4.40
N GLU A 135 -18.51 -4.58 -3.80
CA GLU A 135 -19.77 -4.88 -4.46
C GLU A 135 -20.52 -3.60 -4.85
N LYS A 136 -20.59 -2.61 -3.95
CA LYS A 136 -21.20 -1.30 -4.23
C LYS A 136 -20.45 -0.54 -5.33
N LEU A 137 -19.11 -0.67 -5.36
CA LEU A 137 -18.24 -0.02 -6.33
C LEU A 137 -18.07 -0.83 -7.63
N GLN A 138 -18.70 -2.00 -7.73
CA GLN A 138 -18.66 -2.90 -8.89
C GLN A 138 -17.24 -3.40 -9.24
N CYS A 139 -16.38 -3.58 -8.21
CA CYS A 139 -14.99 -4.06 -8.34
C CYS A 139 -14.71 -5.28 -7.45
N LYS A 140 -15.73 -6.11 -7.17
CA LYS A 140 -15.59 -7.31 -6.33
C LYS A 140 -14.67 -8.36 -6.94
N ASN A 141 -14.66 -8.48 -8.27
CA ASN A 141 -13.82 -9.43 -8.98
C ASN A 141 -12.33 -9.11 -8.78
N GLU A 142 -11.98 -7.84 -8.82
CA GLU A 142 -10.63 -7.36 -8.62
C GLU A 142 -10.11 -7.71 -7.22
N LEU A 143 -10.93 -7.54 -6.20
CA LEU A 143 -10.58 -7.91 -4.83
C LEU A 143 -10.46 -9.44 -4.67
N ASN A 144 -11.36 -10.21 -5.27
CA ASN A 144 -11.25 -11.67 -5.27
C ASN A 144 -9.97 -12.15 -6.00
N ASN A 145 -9.57 -11.49 -7.09
CA ASN A 145 -8.32 -11.77 -7.77
C ASN A 145 -7.12 -11.56 -6.85
N LEU A 146 -7.12 -10.50 -6.03
CA LEU A 146 -6.05 -10.27 -5.03
C LEU A 146 -6.02 -11.38 -3.98
N ILE A 147 -7.17 -11.85 -3.47
CA ILE A 147 -7.22 -12.99 -2.56
C ILE A 147 -6.61 -14.24 -3.23
N ASN A 148 -7.02 -14.54 -4.46
CA ASN A 148 -6.50 -15.68 -5.21
C ASN A 148 -4.97 -15.58 -5.42
N MET A 149 -4.45 -14.38 -5.74
CA MET A 149 -3.00 -14.16 -5.88
C MET A 149 -2.27 -14.46 -4.57
N VAL A 150 -2.82 -14.02 -3.44
CA VAL A 150 -2.26 -14.25 -2.11
C VAL A 150 -2.28 -15.73 -1.73
N GLU A 151 -3.41 -16.41 -1.95
CA GLU A 151 -3.60 -17.82 -1.60
C GLU A 151 -2.78 -18.77 -2.47
N ASN A 152 -2.68 -18.47 -3.76
CA ASN A 152 -1.91 -19.28 -4.72
C ASN A 152 -0.42 -18.91 -4.77
N ASP A 153 0.03 -17.96 -3.95
CA ASP A 153 1.42 -17.48 -3.91
C ASP A 153 1.91 -16.88 -5.24
N ASP A 154 0.98 -16.44 -6.09
CA ASP A 154 1.26 -15.83 -7.39
C ASP A 154 1.49 -14.32 -7.28
N ILE A 155 2.60 -13.95 -6.65
CA ILE A 155 2.97 -12.56 -6.37
C ILE A 155 4.08 -12.12 -7.32
N PRO A 156 4.02 -10.89 -7.90
CA PRO A 156 4.98 -10.43 -8.89
C PRO A 156 6.45 -10.59 -8.48
N TYR A 157 6.83 -10.20 -7.25
CA TYR A 157 8.22 -10.34 -6.81
C TYR A 157 8.68 -11.81 -6.71
N LYS A 158 7.77 -12.75 -6.39
CA LYS A 158 8.09 -14.20 -6.34
C LYS A 158 8.35 -14.74 -7.74
N ARG A 159 7.58 -14.29 -8.74
CA ARG A 159 7.85 -14.63 -10.15
C ARG A 159 9.21 -14.11 -10.59
N GLN A 160 9.58 -12.87 -10.21
CA GLN A 160 10.93 -12.32 -10.48
C GLN A 160 12.03 -13.16 -9.82
N MET A 161 11.85 -13.52 -8.54
CA MET A 161 12.82 -14.32 -7.81
C MET A 161 12.98 -15.72 -8.42
N ALA A 162 11.87 -16.35 -8.84
CA ALA A 162 11.90 -17.64 -9.52
C ALA A 162 12.63 -17.57 -10.87
N GLU A 163 12.34 -16.54 -11.68
CA GLU A 163 13.04 -16.32 -12.95
C GLU A 163 14.53 -16.11 -12.74
N TYR A 164 14.91 -15.25 -11.79
CA TYR A 164 16.32 -15.04 -11.48
C TYR A 164 17.01 -16.32 -10.93
N ALA A 165 16.29 -17.11 -10.14
CA ALA A 165 16.84 -18.39 -9.64
C ALA A 165 17.20 -19.35 -10.77
N ASN A 166 16.42 -19.34 -11.87
CA ASN A 166 16.62 -20.19 -13.04
C ASN A 166 17.69 -19.63 -13.99
N SER A 167 17.57 -18.38 -14.39
CA SER A 167 18.40 -17.78 -15.46
C SER A 167 19.72 -17.18 -14.94
N LYS A 168 19.74 -16.68 -13.68
CA LYS A 168 20.80 -15.85 -13.09
C LYS A 168 21.09 -14.57 -13.88
N ASP A 169 20.15 -14.14 -14.73
CA ASP A 169 20.27 -12.95 -15.56
C ASP A 169 19.10 -11.99 -15.30
N TYR A 170 19.40 -10.74 -14.97
CA TYR A 170 18.40 -9.68 -14.78
C TYR A 170 17.66 -9.33 -16.07
N ILE A 171 18.27 -9.56 -17.24
CA ILE A 171 17.61 -9.31 -18.54
C ILE A 171 16.42 -10.24 -18.72
N ASP A 172 16.48 -11.44 -18.22
CA ASP A 172 15.37 -12.40 -18.33
C ASP A 172 14.18 -12.01 -17.44
N ILE A 173 14.42 -11.35 -16.29
CA ILE A 173 13.35 -10.72 -15.50
C ILE A 173 12.64 -9.63 -16.31
N ILE A 174 13.39 -8.80 -17.04
CA ILE A 174 12.81 -7.77 -17.91
C ILE A 174 11.98 -8.42 -19.02
N LYS A 175 12.49 -9.47 -19.64
CA LYS A 175 11.75 -10.22 -20.68
C LYS A 175 10.48 -10.87 -20.12
N LEU A 176 10.53 -11.42 -18.90
CA LEU A 176 9.36 -11.95 -18.21
C LEU A 176 8.26 -10.87 -18.13
N TYR A 177 8.57 -9.69 -17.63
CA TYR A 177 7.62 -8.61 -17.49
C TYR A 177 7.09 -8.08 -18.83
N ILE A 178 7.94 -7.98 -19.85
CA ILE A 178 7.51 -7.61 -21.22
C ILE A 178 6.51 -8.63 -21.76
N ASN A 179 6.70 -9.92 -21.47
CA ASN A 179 5.81 -10.98 -21.92
C ASN A 179 4.48 -11.00 -21.12
N GLU A 180 4.53 -10.73 -19.84
CA GLU A 180 3.33 -10.63 -19.00
C GLU A 180 2.47 -9.41 -19.40
N LEU A 181 3.09 -8.26 -19.68
CA LEU A 181 2.38 -7.05 -20.12
C LEU A 181 1.66 -7.22 -21.47
N LYS A 182 2.07 -8.17 -22.31
CA LYS A 182 1.47 -8.43 -23.63
C LYS A 182 0.26 -9.37 -23.57
N LYS A 183 0.01 -10.01 -22.45
CA LYS A 183 -1.16 -10.87 -22.23
C LYS A 183 -2.38 -10.05 -21.89
#